data_2549cb640430ddaeeace9fb7d7650485
#
_entry.id   2549cb640430ddaeeace9fb7d7650485
#
_cell.length_a   1.000
_cell.length_b   1.000
_cell.length_c   1.000
_cell.angle_alpha   90.00
_cell.angle_beta   90.00
_cell.angle_gamma   90.00
#
_symmetry.space_group_name_H-M   'P 1'
#
loop_
_entity.id
_entity.type
_entity.pdbx_description
1 polymer ?
#
loop_
_entity_poly.entity_id
_entity_poly.type
_entity_poly.pdbx_seq_one_letter_code
_entity_poly.pdbx_strand_id
1 'polypeptide(L)'
;MSEPGEAGRAAGAAQLPRYAIAFQPIVDVARRRILAHEALLRGSVGTPAGGVLARVPEPERQRFEIGAIAAVLDAFAGTAPSASLHINLSPEVLLRWPGTVPELARVVAASDIPPGRVVIEVAEGERIGDADALVSAFAALRSEGLRTALDAFGTGYGGIGLLASVRPDLVKLDMGLARNVHLHPARRPILSRLLEACADLNVDVVATGVENEGEYRCLARLGVTLFQGFLFAPPATGRVLDADEVSLPPEPAPPGFTDPWQREQSARLL
;
A
#
# COMPACT_ATOMS: atom_id res chain seq x y z
N MET A 1 12.48 41.89 -50.69
CA MET A 1 12.14 40.46 -50.58
C MET A 1 12.47 40.06 -49.18
N SER A 2 11.48 40.05 -48.28
CA SER A 2 11.61 39.69 -46.87
C SER A 2 11.06 38.28 -46.73
N GLU A 3 11.86 37.37 -46.20
CA GLU A 3 11.45 36.01 -45.91
C GLU A 3 10.43 35.98 -44.76
N PRO A 4 9.42 35.09 -44.80
CA PRO A 4 8.48 34.97 -43.72
C PRO A 4 9.09 34.10 -42.59
N GLY A 5 9.02 34.66 -41.37
CA GLY A 5 9.49 34.03 -40.15
C GLY A 5 8.87 32.68 -39.91
N GLU A 6 9.71 31.76 -39.45
CA GLU A 6 9.32 30.45 -38.94
C GLU A 6 8.33 30.60 -37.78
N ALA A 7 7.09 30.21 -38.05
CA ALA A 7 6.08 30.04 -37.01
C ALA A 7 6.55 28.93 -36.03
N GLY A 8 6.65 29.31 -34.74
CA GLY A 8 7.03 28.43 -33.66
C GLY A 8 6.19 27.12 -33.68
N ARG A 9 6.87 26.01 -33.82
CA ARG A 9 6.30 24.68 -33.54
C ARG A 9 5.83 24.71 -32.10
N ALA A 10 4.53 24.67 -31.88
CA ALA A 10 3.94 24.38 -30.59
C ALA A 10 4.56 23.06 -30.08
N ALA A 11 5.24 23.14 -28.95
CA ALA A 11 5.74 21.93 -28.28
C ALA A 11 4.57 20.98 -28.09
N GLY A 12 4.60 19.83 -28.78
CA GLY A 12 3.54 18.85 -28.72
C GLY A 12 3.32 18.48 -27.25
N ALA A 13 2.07 18.51 -26.79
CA ALA A 13 1.68 18.08 -25.46
C ALA A 13 2.26 16.68 -25.24
N ALA A 14 3.11 16.52 -24.21
CA ALA A 14 3.72 15.24 -23.91
C ALA A 14 2.60 14.21 -23.66
N GLN A 15 2.60 13.15 -24.45
CA GLN A 15 1.58 12.12 -24.32
C GLN A 15 1.78 11.41 -22.99
N LEU A 16 0.79 11.51 -22.07
CA LEU A 16 0.80 10.83 -20.78
C LEU A 16 0.88 9.31 -20.95
N PRO A 17 1.58 8.60 -20.06
CA PRO A 17 1.73 7.17 -20.16
C PRO A 17 0.39 6.45 -20.01
N ARG A 18 0.19 5.41 -20.82
CA ARG A 18 -0.94 4.49 -20.66
C ARG A 18 -0.67 3.54 -19.51
N TYR A 19 -1.72 3.22 -18.76
CA TYR A 19 -1.66 2.27 -17.66
C TYR A 19 -2.92 1.38 -17.63
N ALA A 20 -2.80 0.26 -16.95
CA ALA A 20 -3.92 -0.57 -16.50
C ALA A 20 -3.97 -0.52 -14.97
N ILE A 21 -5.09 -0.93 -14.39
CA ILE A 21 -5.29 -1.05 -12.95
C ILE A 21 -5.35 -2.54 -12.63
N ALA A 22 -4.56 -2.98 -11.64
CA ALA A 22 -4.68 -4.30 -11.04
C ALA A 22 -5.11 -4.14 -9.59
N PHE A 23 -5.88 -5.09 -9.07
CA PHE A 23 -6.29 -5.12 -7.67
C PHE A 23 -5.67 -6.32 -6.97
N GLN A 24 -5.09 -6.12 -5.80
CA GLN A 24 -4.57 -7.20 -4.97
C GLN A 24 -5.27 -7.23 -3.62
N PRO A 25 -5.79 -8.38 -3.18
CA PRO A 25 -6.49 -8.47 -1.92
C PRO A 25 -5.55 -8.31 -0.72
N ILE A 26 -6.07 -7.65 0.32
CA ILE A 26 -5.54 -7.64 1.68
C ILE A 26 -6.50 -8.48 2.51
N VAL A 27 -6.00 -9.54 3.11
CA VAL A 27 -6.82 -10.53 3.83
C VAL A 27 -6.74 -10.36 5.34
N ASP A 28 -7.87 -10.50 6.01
CA ASP A 28 -7.99 -10.67 7.45
C ASP A 28 -8.11 -12.17 7.73
N VAL A 29 -6.99 -12.78 8.12
CA VAL A 29 -6.96 -14.24 8.34
C VAL A 29 -7.72 -14.67 9.59
N ALA A 30 -7.81 -13.79 10.61
CA ALA A 30 -8.56 -14.05 11.82
C ALA A 30 -10.08 -14.11 11.58
N ARG A 31 -10.57 -13.24 10.66
CA ARG A 31 -11.98 -13.22 10.25
C ARG A 31 -12.26 -14.00 8.98
N ARG A 32 -11.23 -14.58 8.37
CA ARG A 32 -11.28 -15.36 7.12
C ARG A 32 -12.03 -14.64 6.00
N ARG A 33 -11.63 -13.40 5.73
CA ARG A 33 -12.27 -12.55 4.71
C ARG A 33 -11.26 -11.67 4.00
N ILE A 34 -11.63 -11.17 2.84
CA ILE A 34 -10.97 -10.03 2.21
C ILE A 34 -11.38 -8.77 2.98
N LEU A 35 -10.38 -8.06 3.54
CA LEU A 35 -10.58 -6.78 4.22
C LEU A 35 -10.63 -5.62 3.23
N ALA A 36 -9.70 -5.64 2.28
CA ALA A 36 -9.49 -4.56 1.33
C ALA A 36 -8.88 -5.08 0.02
N HIS A 37 -8.85 -4.21 -0.98
CA HIS A 37 -8.05 -4.40 -2.19
C HIS A 37 -7.14 -3.20 -2.39
N GLU A 38 -5.86 -3.45 -2.67
CA GLU A 38 -4.94 -2.40 -3.11
C GLU A 38 -5.01 -2.25 -4.63
N ALA A 39 -5.20 -1.01 -5.08
CA ALA A 39 -5.12 -0.66 -6.48
C ALA A 39 -3.68 -0.36 -6.90
N LEU A 40 -3.22 -1.09 -7.89
CA LEU A 40 -1.86 -1.05 -8.38
C LEU A 40 -1.83 -0.62 -9.84
N LEU A 41 -1.18 0.50 -10.17
CA LEU A 41 -0.97 0.89 -11.55
C LEU A 41 0.02 -0.06 -12.24
N ARG A 42 -0.30 -0.44 -13.45
CA ARG A 42 0.54 -1.28 -14.31
C ARG A 42 0.70 -0.61 -15.67
N GLY A 43 1.93 -0.38 -16.08
CA GLY A 43 2.20 0.10 -17.43
C GLY A 43 2.09 -1.00 -18.48
N SER A 44 2.38 -0.65 -19.71
CA SER A 44 2.49 -1.63 -20.80
C SER A 44 3.51 -2.73 -20.43
N VAL A 45 3.20 -3.97 -20.82
CA VAL A 45 4.06 -5.14 -20.54
C VAL A 45 4.29 -5.38 -19.04
N GLY A 46 3.35 -5.00 -18.18
CA GLY A 46 3.43 -5.24 -16.74
C GLY A 46 4.39 -4.32 -15.97
N THR A 47 4.85 -3.22 -16.57
CA THR A 47 5.71 -2.23 -15.91
C THR A 47 5.10 -1.77 -14.59
N PRO A 48 5.83 -1.82 -13.44
CA PRO A 48 5.33 -1.34 -12.15
C PRO A 48 4.99 0.16 -12.15
N ALA A 49 4.18 0.60 -11.17
CA ALA A 49 3.73 1.98 -11.01
C ALA A 49 4.87 3.02 -11.08
N GLY A 50 5.99 2.77 -10.42
CA GLY A 50 7.17 3.65 -10.47
C GLY A 50 7.68 3.91 -11.89
N GLY A 51 7.66 2.90 -12.76
CA GLY A 51 8.05 3.06 -14.17
C GLY A 51 7.00 3.79 -15.01
N VAL A 52 5.72 3.79 -14.62
CA VAL A 52 4.67 4.62 -15.21
C VAL A 52 4.86 6.06 -14.79
N LEU A 53 4.96 6.29 -13.48
CA LEU A 53 5.10 7.62 -12.90
C LEU A 53 6.37 8.34 -13.35
N ALA A 54 7.48 7.64 -13.53
CA ALA A 54 8.73 8.23 -14.02
C ALA A 54 8.62 8.85 -15.43
N ARG A 55 7.59 8.49 -16.20
CA ARG A 55 7.33 9.04 -17.55
C ARG A 55 6.36 10.22 -17.54
N VAL A 56 5.77 10.55 -16.39
CA VAL A 56 4.86 11.69 -16.27
C VAL A 56 5.70 12.94 -16.03
N PRO A 57 5.59 13.97 -16.88
CA PRO A 57 6.26 15.24 -16.64
C PRO A 57 5.85 15.84 -15.30
N GLU A 58 6.79 16.48 -14.59
CA GLU A 58 6.54 17.02 -13.25
C GLU A 58 5.32 17.96 -13.19
N PRO A 59 5.10 18.90 -14.15
CA PRO A 59 3.92 19.77 -14.10
C PRO A 59 2.57 19.03 -14.24
N GLU A 60 2.57 17.82 -14.81
CA GLU A 60 1.37 17.01 -15.01
C GLU A 60 1.19 15.95 -13.90
N ARG A 61 2.12 15.84 -12.96
CA ARG A 61 2.17 14.75 -11.98
C ARG A 61 0.92 14.70 -11.11
N GLN A 62 0.52 15.81 -10.51
CA GLN A 62 -0.68 15.89 -9.67
C GLN A 62 -1.93 15.50 -10.46
N ARG A 63 -2.12 16.13 -11.63
CA ARG A 63 -3.27 15.84 -12.49
C ARG A 63 -3.33 14.40 -12.93
N PHE A 64 -2.18 13.79 -13.24
CA PHE A 64 -2.10 12.39 -13.63
C PHE A 64 -2.48 11.47 -12.47
N GLU A 65 -1.91 11.66 -11.27
CA GLU A 65 -2.18 10.79 -10.12
C GLU A 65 -3.64 10.92 -9.64
N ILE A 66 -4.18 12.14 -9.55
CA ILE A 66 -5.61 12.34 -9.22
C ILE A 66 -6.52 11.73 -10.29
N GLY A 67 -6.19 11.88 -11.58
CA GLY A 67 -6.93 11.24 -12.65
C GLY A 67 -6.87 9.71 -12.60
N ALA A 68 -5.71 9.15 -12.21
CA ALA A 68 -5.57 7.71 -12.02
C ALA A 68 -6.40 7.22 -10.81
N ILE A 69 -6.45 8.00 -9.73
CA ILE A 69 -7.30 7.71 -8.56
C ILE A 69 -8.78 7.69 -8.96
N ALA A 70 -9.24 8.66 -9.74
CA ALA A 70 -10.61 8.68 -10.26
C ALA A 70 -10.93 7.39 -11.05
N ALA A 71 -10.03 6.99 -11.95
CA ALA A 71 -10.20 5.75 -12.72
C ALA A 71 -10.19 4.48 -11.84
N VAL A 72 -9.41 4.48 -10.76
CA VAL A 72 -9.41 3.39 -9.76
C VAL A 72 -10.74 3.31 -9.03
N LEU A 73 -11.28 4.45 -8.58
CA LEU A 73 -12.57 4.51 -7.91
C LEU A 73 -13.70 4.01 -8.80
N ASP A 74 -13.73 4.45 -10.07
CA ASP A 74 -14.70 3.99 -11.07
C ASP A 74 -14.60 2.48 -11.32
N ALA A 75 -13.37 1.96 -11.45
CA ALA A 75 -13.14 0.53 -11.69
C ALA A 75 -13.49 -0.35 -10.48
N PHE A 76 -13.43 0.19 -9.26
CA PHE A 76 -13.76 -0.53 -8.02
C PHE A 76 -15.24 -0.42 -7.64
N ALA A 77 -15.94 0.60 -8.11
CA ALA A 77 -17.34 0.85 -7.78
C ALA A 77 -18.23 -0.37 -8.10
N GLY A 78 -19.05 -0.76 -7.14
CA GLY A 78 -19.99 -1.89 -7.28
C GLY A 78 -19.37 -3.30 -7.25
N THR A 79 -18.02 -3.43 -7.18
CA THR A 79 -17.36 -4.75 -7.26
C THR A 79 -17.20 -5.45 -5.90
N ALA A 80 -16.92 -4.70 -4.84
CA ALA A 80 -16.64 -5.24 -3.51
C ALA A 80 -17.30 -4.38 -2.41
N PRO A 81 -18.61 -4.49 -2.18
CA PRO A 81 -19.39 -3.54 -1.39
C PRO A 81 -18.99 -3.46 0.09
N SER A 82 -18.31 -4.46 0.64
CA SER A 82 -17.88 -4.50 2.05
C SER A 82 -16.38 -4.30 2.25
N ALA A 83 -15.56 -4.36 1.20
CA ALA A 83 -14.12 -4.20 1.29
C ALA A 83 -13.69 -2.73 1.20
N SER A 84 -12.57 -2.37 1.84
CA SER A 84 -11.91 -1.08 1.66
C SER A 84 -11.07 -1.06 0.39
N LEU A 85 -10.80 0.14 -0.12
CA LEU A 85 -9.94 0.36 -1.27
C LEU A 85 -8.70 1.12 -0.84
N HIS A 86 -7.54 0.53 -1.07
CA HIS A 86 -6.25 1.13 -0.81
C HIS A 86 -5.68 1.72 -2.10
N ILE A 87 -5.25 2.98 -2.05
CA ILE A 87 -4.78 3.73 -3.23
C ILE A 87 -3.47 4.42 -2.90
N ASN A 88 -2.46 4.16 -3.71
CA ASN A 88 -1.16 4.79 -3.60
C ASN A 88 -1.21 6.26 -4.07
N LEU A 89 -0.63 7.17 -3.29
CA LEU A 89 -0.39 8.56 -3.65
C LEU A 89 1.07 8.90 -3.36
N SER A 90 1.77 9.48 -4.33
CA SER A 90 3.17 9.83 -4.10
C SER A 90 3.31 10.94 -3.06
N PRO A 91 4.29 10.82 -2.12
CA PRO A 91 4.58 11.86 -1.13
C PRO A 91 4.79 13.23 -1.79
N GLU A 92 5.45 13.26 -2.93
CA GLU A 92 5.69 14.47 -3.69
C GLU A 92 4.38 15.19 -4.07
N VAL A 93 3.39 14.45 -4.62
CA VAL A 93 2.10 15.04 -5.01
C VAL A 93 1.33 15.50 -3.79
N LEU A 94 1.33 14.71 -2.71
CA LEU A 94 0.62 15.05 -1.49
C LEU A 94 1.18 16.32 -0.82
N LEU A 95 2.51 16.50 -0.78
CA LEU A 95 3.16 17.53 0.01
C LEU A 95 3.46 18.82 -0.78
N ARG A 96 3.69 18.74 -2.10
CA ARG A 96 4.07 19.92 -2.91
C ARG A 96 2.90 20.71 -3.47
N TRP A 97 1.73 20.10 -3.62
CA TRP A 97 0.56 20.76 -4.22
C TRP A 97 -0.57 20.93 -3.19
N PRO A 98 -0.76 22.18 -2.66
CA PRO A 98 -1.74 22.43 -1.59
C PRO A 98 -3.19 22.06 -1.94
N GLY A 99 -3.53 22.01 -3.24
CA GLY A 99 -4.85 21.61 -3.71
C GLY A 99 -5.11 20.11 -3.80
N THR A 100 -4.11 19.26 -3.49
CA THR A 100 -4.20 17.81 -3.68
C THR A 100 -5.29 17.18 -2.79
N VAL A 101 -5.33 17.50 -1.51
CA VAL A 101 -6.31 16.90 -0.57
C VAL A 101 -7.75 17.32 -0.92
N PRO A 102 -8.08 18.62 -1.13
CA PRO A 102 -9.41 19.02 -1.57
C PRO A 102 -9.85 18.38 -2.90
N GLU A 103 -8.94 18.28 -3.88
CA GLU A 103 -9.26 17.65 -5.16
C GLU A 103 -9.50 16.16 -5.03
N LEU A 104 -8.68 15.46 -4.24
CA LEU A 104 -8.87 14.05 -3.89
C LEU A 104 -10.22 13.82 -3.21
N ALA A 105 -10.55 14.63 -2.20
CA ALA A 105 -11.84 14.56 -1.50
C ALA A 105 -13.01 14.74 -2.47
N ARG A 106 -12.92 15.69 -3.40
CA ARG A 106 -13.92 15.92 -4.45
C ARG A 106 -14.09 14.70 -5.35
N VAL A 107 -13.00 14.06 -5.75
CA VAL A 107 -13.03 12.87 -6.63
C VAL A 107 -13.64 11.67 -5.87
N VAL A 108 -13.28 11.48 -4.61
CA VAL A 108 -13.88 10.42 -3.77
C VAL A 108 -15.36 10.69 -3.53
N ALA A 109 -15.76 11.92 -3.22
CA ALA A 109 -17.15 12.28 -3.01
C ALA A 109 -18.03 12.12 -4.27
N ALA A 110 -17.42 12.19 -5.46
CA ALA A 110 -18.09 11.94 -6.73
C ALA A 110 -18.24 10.44 -7.06
N SER A 111 -17.59 9.55 -6.32
CA SER A 111 -17.69 8.10 -6.48
C SER A 111 -18.77 7.51 -5.57
N ASP A 112 -19.22 6.28 -5.87
CA ASP A 112 -20.16 5.53 -5.03
C ASP A 112 -19.48 4.86 -3.81
N ILE A 113 -18.19 5.17 -3.54
CA ILE A 113 -17.43 4.57 -2.45
C ILE A 113 -17.42 5.53 -1.25
N PRO A 114 -17.95 5.12 -0.07
CA PRO A 114 -17.88 5.95 1.13
C PRO A 114 -16.43 6.34 1.47
N PRO A 115 -16.13 7.61 1.82
CA PRO A 115 -14.76 8.07 2.11
C PRO A 115 -14.03 7.21 3.15
N GLY A 116 -14.72 6.76 4.21
CA GLY A 116 -14.15 5.89 5.25
C GLY A 116 -13.72 4.50 4.78
N ARG A 117 -14.05 4.12 3.54
CA ARG A 117 -13.55 2.90 2.89
C ARG A 117 -12.36 3.14 1.96
N VAL A 118 -11.98 4.38 1.74
CA VAL A 118 -10.81 4.75 0.94
C VAL A 118 -9.63 4.99 1.87
N VAL A 119 -8.55 4.25 1.65
CA VAL A 119 -7.28 4.35 2.39
C VAL A 119 -6.23 4.92 1.45
N ILE A 120 -5.68 6.08 1.78
CA ILE A 120 -4.58 6.69 1.01
C ILE A 120 -3.27 6.18 1.56
N GLU A 121 -2.51 5.48 0.73
CA GLU A 121 -1.20 4.94 1.05
C GLU A 121 -0.08 5.89 0.59
N VAL A 122 0.81 6.21 1.51
CA VAL A 122 1.99 7.05 1.25
C VAL A 122 3.22 6.24 1.61
N ALA A 123 4.13 6.03 0.65
CA ALA A 123 5.34 5.25 0.89
C ALA A 123 6.29 5.97 1.86
N GLU A 124 6.79 5.23 2.86
CA GLU A 124 7.92 5.66 3.67
C GLU A 124 9.18 5.65 2.78
N GLY A 125 9.78 6.80 2.54
CA GLY A 125 10.96 6.88 1.68
C GLY A 125 11.79 8.12 1.95
N GLU A 126 12.96 8.22 1.30
CA GLU A 126 13.87 9.36 1.37
C GLU A 126 13.23 10.72 1.00
N ARG A 127 12.04 10.69 0.40
CA ARG A 127 11.32 11.88 -0.08
C ARG A 127 10.41 12.54 0.95
N ILE A 128 10.20 11.93 2.13
CA ILE A 128 9.52 12.57 3.24
C ILE A 128 10.56 13.42 3.99
N GLY A 129 10.96 14.53 3.38
CA GLY A 129 11.91 15.47 3.99
C GLY A 129 11.31 16.34 5.10
N ASP A 130 9.97 16.36 5.22
CA ASP A 130 9.21 17.19 6.15
C ASP A 130 8.11 16.35 6.82
N ALA A 131 8.43 15.85 8.01
CA ALA A 131 7.49 15.04 8.80
C ALA A 131 6.26 15.87 9.25
N ASP A 132 6.42 17.16 9.53
CA ASP A 132 5.34 18.03 9.98
C ASP A 132 4.36 18.31 8.83
N ALA A 133 4.86 18.45 7.60
CA ALA A 133 4.02 18.54 6.42
C ALA A 133 3.19 17.25 6.20
N LEU A 134 3.79 16.07 6.42
CA LEU A 134 3.05 14.80 6.32
C LEU A 134 2.00 14.66 7.44
N VAL A 135 2.32 15.05 8.68
CA VAL A 135 1.35 15.11 9.79
C VAL A 135 0.15 15.96 9.42
N SER A 136 0.41 17.16 8.88
CA SER A 136 -0.63 18.10 8.44
C SER A 136 -1.47 17.52 7.30
N ALA A 137 -0.85 16.88 6.31
CA ALA A 137 -1.52 16.27 5.18
C ALA A 137 -2.41 15.08 5.60
N PHE A 138 -1.92 14.22 6.51
CA PHE A 138 -2.71 13.12 7.03
C PHE A 138 -3.89 13.60 7.89
N ALA A 139 -3.70 14.68 8.67
CA ALA A 139 -4.79 15.31 9.40
C ALA A 139 -5.86 15.86 8.43
N ALA A 140 -5.45 16.49 7.32
CA ALA A 140 -6.35 16.98 6.29
C ALA A 140 -7.12 15.84 5.60
N LEU A 141 -6.44 14.72 5.24
CA LEU A 141 -7.11 13.55 4.67
C LEU A 141 -8.18 12.98 5.62
N ARG A 142 -7.86 12.86 6.92
CA ARG A 142 -8.82 12.39 7.92
C ARG A 142 -10.00 13.35 8.11
N SER A 143 -9.78 14.67 8.01
CA SER A 143 -10.90 15.65 8.09
C SER A 143 -11.89 15.51 6.94
N GLU A 144 -11.46 14.98 5.80
CA GLU A 144 -12.30 14.60 4.66
C GLU A 144 -12.93 13.19 4.79
N GLY A 145 -12.74 12.53 5.94
CA GLY A 145 -13.25 11.19 6.22
C GLY A 145 -12.47 10.04 5.57
N LEU A 146 -11.32 10.33 4.98
CA LEU A 146 -10.43 9.31 4.38
C LEU A 146 -9.58 8.65 5.46
N ARG A 147 -9.18 7.40 5.22
CA ARG A 147 -8.20 6.70 6.04
C ARG A 147 -6.79 6.85 5.42
N THR A 148 -5.78 6.65 6.26
CA THR A 148 -4.38 6.87 5.89
C THR A 148 -3.52 5.66 6.20
N ALA A 149 -2.54 5.37 5.35
CA ALA A 149 -1.56 4.32 5.58
C ALA A 149 -0.13 4.76 5.24
N LEU A 150 0.84 4.29 6.02
CA LEU A 150 2.25 4.33 5.64
C LEU A 150 2.61 3.00 4.96
N ASP A 151 3.06 3.08 3.70
CA ASP A 151 3.51 1.91 2.94
C ASP A 151 5.03 1.74 2.99
N ALA A 152 5.50 0.51 2.72
CA ALA A 152 6.91 0.10 2.79
C ALA A 152 7.59 0.44 4.12
N PHE A 153 6.83 0.37 5.24
CA PHE A 153 7.30 0.75 6.56
C PHE A 153 8.44 -0.14 7.06
N GLY A 154 9.50 0.51 7.53
CA GLY A 154 10.67 -0.15 8.09
C GLY A 154 11.88 -0.22 7.15
N THR A 155 11.83 0.41 5.99
CA THR A 155 12.99 0.55 5.07
C THR A 155 13.57 1.96 5.04
N GLY A 156 12.81 2.95 5.51
CA GLY A 156 13.16 4.37 5.45
C GLY A 156 13.86 4.89 6.72
N TYR A 157 14.35 6.12 6.63
CA TYR A 157 15.02 6.83 7.72
C TYR A 157 14.05 7.37 8.79
N GLY A 158 12.74 7.43 8.51
CA GLY A 158 11.72 7.99 9.41
C GLY A 158 11.33 7.04 10.55
N GLY A 159 11.19 5.78 10.24
CA GLY A 159 10.95 4.68 11.18
C GLY A 159 9.89 4.97 12.24
N ILE A 160 10.16 4.53 13.48
CA ILE A 160 9.25 4.66 14.63
C ILE A 160 8.93 6.14 14.96
N GLY A 161 9.86 7.08 14.71
CA GLY A 161 9.62 8.51 14.91
C GLY A 161 8.51 9.05 14.04
N LEU A 162 8.49 8.68 12.77
CA LEU A 162 7.44 9.05 11.82
C LEU A 162 6.09 8.45 12.22
N LEU A 163 6.07 7.17 12.60
CA LEU A 163 4.86 6.49 13.07
C LEU A 163 4.24 7.22 14.27
N ALA A 164 5.06 7.60 15.26
CA ALA A 164 4.60 8.31 16.46
C ALA A 164 4.01 9.69 16.14
N SER A 165 4.59 10.40 15.16
CA SER A 165 4.17 11.75 14.77
C SER A 165 2.92 11.74 13.89
N VAL A 166 2.90 10.89 12.86
CA VAL A 166 1.84 10.87 11.82
C VAL A 166 0.59 10.14 12.30
N ARG A 167 0.77 9.07 13.10
CA ARG A 167 -0.33 8.20 13.60
C ARG A 167 -1.28 7.80 12.48
N PRO A 168 -0.83 7.03 11.48
CA PRO A 168 -1.70 6.56 10.41
C PRO A 168 -2.74 5.58 10.97
N ASP A 169 -3.81 5.32 10.22
CA ASP A 169 -4.76 4.26 10.58
C ASP A 169 -4.14 2.87 10.40
N LEU A 170 -3.15 2.75 9.49
CA LEU A 170 -2.54 1.48 9.14
C LEU A 170 -1.09 1.67 8.70
N VAL A 171 -0.27 0.64 8.93
CA VAL A 171 1.07 0.51 8.32
C VAL A 171 1.16 -0.77 7.51
N LYS A 172 1.83 -0.72 6.38
CA LYS A 172 2.19 -1.89 5.58
C LYS A 172 3.67 -2.18 5.78
N LEU A 173 3.98 -3.30 6.44
CA LEU A 173 5.36 -3.72 6.64
C LEU A 173 5.99 -4.03 5.30
N ASP A 174 7.18 -3.48 5.07
CA ASP A 174 7.95 -3.77 3.88
C ASP A 174 8.24 -5.27 3.73
N MET A 175 8.15 -5.75 2.50
CA MET A 175 8.43 -7.15 2.18
C MET A 175 9.82 -7.62 2.62
N GLY A 176 10.82 -6.73 2.73
CA GLY A 176 12.16 -7.05 3.22
C GLY A 176 12.18 -7.43 4.69
N LEU A 177 11.21 -6.96 5.50
CA LEU A 177 11.03 -7.38 6.89
C LEU A 177 10.29 -8.72 6.99
N ALA A 178 9.31 -8.95 6.12
CA ALA A 178 8.49 -10.15 6.09
C ALA A 178 9.22 -11.35 5.46
N ARG A 179 10.00 -11.10 4.40
CA ARG A 179 10.65 -12.14 3.61
C ARG A 179 11.66 -12.95 4.41
N ASN A 180 11.49 -14.28 4.38
CA ASN A 180 12.33 -15.24 5.10
C ASN A 180 12.44 -14.99 6.62
N VAL A 181 11.49 -14.29 7.24
CA VAL A 181 11.50 -13.99 8.67
C VAL A 181 11.58 -15.25 9.54
N HIS A 182 11.01 -16.36 9.08
CA HIS A 182 11.07 -17.66 9.75
C HIS A 182 12.49 -18.24 9.79
N LEU A 183 13.38 -17.84 8.87
CA LEU A 183 14.79 -18.24 8.82
C LEU A 183 15.73 -17.26 9.55
N HIS A 184 15.21 -16.10 9.99
CA HIS A 184 16.00 -15.06 10.63
C HIS A 184 15.52 -14.78 12.07
N PRO A 185 15.92 -15.59 13.07
CA PRO A 185 15.42 -15.46 14.44
C PRO A 185 15.70 -14.10 15.07
N ALA A 186 16.76 -13.41 14.68
CA ALA A 186 17.08 -12.07 15.18
C ALA A 186 16.08 -10.98 14.76
N ARG A 187 15.32 -11.18 13.67
CA ARG A 187 14.28 -10.22 13.23
C ARG A 187 13.01 -10.30 14.07
N ARG A 188 12.71 -11.47 14.64
CA ARG A 188 11.46 -11.72 15.37
C ARG A 188 11.26 -10.80 16.58
N PRO A 189 12.25 -10.60 17.48
CA PRO A 189 12.07 -9.69 18.62
C PRO A 189 11.90 -8.22 18.17
N ILE A 190 12.53 -7.81 17.07
CA ILE A 190 12.36 -6.46 16.51
C ILE A 190 10.94 -6.27 16.01
N LEU A 191 10.44 -7.22 15.21
CA LEU A 191 9.06 -7.19 14.72
C LEU A 191 8.04 -7.26 15.85
N SER A 192 8.26 -8.11 16.88
CA SER A 192 7.37 -8.18 18.05
C SER A 192 7.22 -6.82 18.72
N ARG A 193 8.32 -6.11 18.97
CA ARG A 193 8.28 -4.78 19.60
C ARG A 193 7.64 -3.72 18.69
N LEU A 194 7.85 -3.83 17.40
CA LEU A 194 7.19 -2.95 16.43
C LEU A 194 5.67 -3.16 16.44
N LEU A 195 5.23 -4.43 16.42
CA LEU A 195 3.80 -4.78 16.46
C LEU A 195 3.14 -4.33 17.76
N GLU A 196 3.82 -4.49 18.91
CA GLU A 196 3.37 -3.99 20.20
C GLU A 196 3.19 -2.46 20.16
N ALA A 197 4.19 -1.73 19.64
CA ALA A 197 4.10 -0.27 19.50
C ALA A 197 2.95 0.18 18.58
N CYS A 198 2.72 -0.52 17.47
CA CYS A 198 1.56 -0.26 16.60
C CYS A 198 0.24 -0.49 17.34
N ALA A 199 0.13 -1.58 18.11
CA ALA A 199 -1.06 -1.89 18.90
C ALA A 199 -1.33 -0.82 19.97
N ASP A 200 -0.32 -0.36 20.68
CA ASP A 200 -0.41 0.71 21.69
C ASP A 200 -0.89 2.05 21.07
N LEU A 201 -0.57 2.29 19.79
CA LEU A 201 -0.99 3.47 19.03
C LEU A 201 -2.35 3.28 18.32
N ASN A 202 -2.98 2.10 18.41
CA ASN A 202 -4.17 1.70 17.64
C ASN A 202 -3.95 1.81 16.12
N VAL A 203 -2.80 1.39 15.63
CA VAL A 203 -2.43 1.34 14.22
C VAL A 203 -2.48 -0.11 13.75
N ASP A 204 -3.30 -0.37 12.74
CA ASP A 204 -3.38 -1.69 12.11
C ASP A 204 -2.07 -2.00 11.34
N VAL A 205 -1.68 -3.28 11.30
CA VAL A 205 -0.46 -3.71 10.61
C VAL A 205 -0.79 -4.74 9.54
N VAL A 206 -0.42 -4.45 8.29
CA VAL A 206 -0.47 -5.41 7.17
C VAL A 206 0.94 -5.91 6.87
N ALA A 207 1.15 -7.22 6.91
CA ALA A 207 2.38 -7.81 6.39
C ALA A 207 2.28 -7.98 4.88
N THR A 208 3.16 -7.30 4.13
CA THR A 208 3.14 -7.32 2.66
C THR A 208 4.19 -8.26 2.06
N GLY A 209 3.94 -8.70 0.83
CA GLY A 209 4.88 -9.55 0.08
C GLY A 209 5.07 -10.93 0.67
N VAL A 210 4.08 -11.47 1.40
CA VAL A 210 4.14 -12.83 1.96
C VAL A 210 3.93 -13.84 0.84
N GLU A 211 4.93 -14.71 0.61
CA GLU A 211 4.96 -15.64 -0.52
C GLU A 211 4.84 -17.11 -0.12
N ASN A 212 5.14 -17.45 1.14
CA ASN A 212 5.12 -18.83 1.60
C ASN A 212 4.55 -19.00 3.02
N GLU A 213 4.15 -20.24 3.35
CA GLU A 213 3.58 -20.57 4.65
C GLU A 213 4.52 -20.34 5.84
N GLY A 214 5.83 -20.46 5.66
CA GLY A 214 6.81 -20.24 6.72
C GLY A 214 6.81 -18.78 7.19
N GLU A 215 6.77 -17.84 6.26
CA GLU A 215 6.62 -16.41 6.51
C GLU A 215 5.29 -16.12 7.22
N TYR A 216 4.18 -16.59 6.62
CA TYR A 216 2.85 -16.44 7.18
C TYR A 216 2.76 -16.92 8.63
N ARG A 217 3.12 -18.18 8.88
CA ARG A 217 3.05 -18.77 10.23
C ARG A 217 3.92 -18.01 11.24
N CYS A 218 5.10 -17.56 10.83
CA CYS A 218 5.99 -16.78 11.69
C CYS A 218 5.35 -15.44 12.08
N LEU A 219 4.85 -14.68 11.11
CA LEU A 219 4.23 -13.37 11.33
C LEU A 219 2.90 -13.48 12.10
N ALA A 220 2.08 -14.46 11.78
CA ALA A 220 0.83 -14.70 12.48
C ALA A 220 1.04 -15.09 13.97
N ARG A 221 2.10 -15.86 14.28
CA ARG A 221 2.50 -16.12 15.68
C ARG A 221 2.99 -14.88 16.42
N LEU A 222 3.49 -13.87 15.70
CA LEU A 222 3.85 -12.56 16.27
C LEU A 222 2.63 -11.64 16.47
N GLY A 223 1.44 -12.06 16.04
CA GLY A 223 0.18 -11.34 16.22
C GLY A 223 -0.32 -10.60 14.97
N VAL A 224 0.34 -10.74 13.82
CA VAL A 224 -0.18 -10.16 12.57
C VAL A 224 -1.43 -10.91 12.13
N THR A 225 -2.49 -10.17 11.82
CA THR A 225 -3.77 -10.70 11.33
C THR A 225 -4.10 -10.28 9.91
N LEU A 226 -3.48 -9.20 9.42
CA LEU A 226 -3.71 -8.67 8.08
C LEU A 226 -2.51 -8.98 7.19
N PHE A 227 -2.78 -9.55 6.02
CA PHE A 227 -1.75 -10.04 5.12
C PHE A 227 -2.04 -9.68 3.67
N GLN A 228 -0.96 -9.49 2.91
CA GLN A 228 -0.97 -9.34 1.47
C GLN A 228 0.24 -10.05 0.86
N GLY A 229 0.04 -10.75 -0.24
CA GLY A 229 1.15 -11.43 -0.92
C GLY A 229 0.67 -12.57 -1.83
N PHE A 230 1.61 -13.15 -2.57
CA PHE A 230 1.31 -14.19 -3.54
C PHE A 230 0.86 -15.52 -2.90
N LEU A 231 1.13 -15.70 -1.62
CA LEU A 231 0.57 -16.83 -0.86
C LEU A 231 -0.97 -16.80 -0.87
N PHE A 232 -1.57 -15.62 -0.86
CA PHE A 232 -3.01 -15.42 -0.82
C PHE A 232 -3.60 -15.25 -2.21
N ALA A 233 -3.12 -14.27 -2.96
CA ALA A 233 -3.41 -14.06 -4.36
C ALA A 233 -2.43 -13.07 -5.01
N PRO A 234 -2.09 -13.24 -6.31
CA PRO A 234 -1.41 -12.22 -7.08
C PRO A 234 -2.36 -11.05 -7.42
N PRO A 235 -1.84 -9.87 -7.81
CA PRO A 235 -2.66 -8.81 -8.38
C PRO A 235 -3.39 -9.26 -9.64
N ALA A 236 -4.69 -8.98 -9.73
CA ALA A 236 -5.52 -9.29 -10.89
C ALA A 236 -5.77 -8.01 -11.71
N THR A 237 -5.31 -7.98 -12.97
CA THR A 237 -5.48 -6.82 -13.84
C THR A 237 -6.92 -6.70 -14.34
N GLY A 238 -7.49 -5.49 -14.19
CA GLY A 238 -8.83 -5.15 -14.70
C GLY A 238 -10.00 -5.74 -13.91
N ARG A 239 -9.75 -6.44 -12.81
CA ARG A 239 -10.81 -7.01 -11.96
C ARG A 239 -10.42 -7.12 -10.50
N VAL A 240 -11.42 -7.14 -9.65
CA VAL A 240 -11.35 -7.47 -8.23
C VAL A 240 -11.54 -8.99 -8.07
N LEU A 241 -10.80 -9.61 -7.15
CA LEU A 241 -10.93 -11.04 -6.85
C LEU A 241 -12.04 -11.27 -5.82
N ASP A 242 -12.80 -12.34 -6.00
CA ASP A 242 -13.77 -12.81 -5.03
C ASP A 242 -13.13 -13.67 -3.93
N ALA A 243 -13.86 -13.92 -2.85
CA ALA A 243 -13.33 -14.61 -1.67
C ALA A 243 -12.92 -16.08 -1.95
N ASP A 244 -13.54 -16.74 -2.91
CA ASP A 244 -13.24 -18.11 -3.33
C ASP A 244 -11.98 -18.21 -4.22
N GLU A 245 -11.53 -17.09 -4.78
CA GLU A 245 -10.28 -17.00 -5.55
C GLU A 245 -9.05 -16.71 -4.69
N VAL A 246 -9.25 -16.46 -3.39
CA VAL A 246 -8.19 -16.10 -2.45
C VAL A 246 -7.87 -17.28 -1.54
N SER A 247 -6.58 -17.68 -1.53
CA SER A 247 -6.11 -18.72 -0.63
C SER A 247 -6.03 -18.17 0.80
N LEU A 248 -6.78 -18.79 1.72
CA LEU A 248 -6.68 -18.49 3.14
C LEU A 248 -6.05 -19.69 3.86
N PRO A 249 -4.76 -19.61 4.22
CA PRO A 249 -4.11 -20.69 4.98
C PRO A 249 -4.87 -21.02 6.26
N PRO A 250 -4.70 -22.24 6.80
CA PRO A 250 -5.27 -22.61 8.11
C PRO A 250 -4.71 -21.69 9.19
N GLU A 251 -5.50 -21.47 10.25
CA GLU A 251 -5.04 -20.70 11.42
C GLU A 251 -3.72 -21.28 11.94
N PRO A 252 -2.74 -20.43 12.27
CA PRO A 252 -1.53 -20.90 12.91
C PRO A 252 -1.88 -21.53 14.26
N ALA A 253 -1.26 -22.64 14.58
CA ALA A 253 -1.44 -23.27 15.89
C ALA A 253 -1.14 -22.27 17.02
N PRO A 254 -1.90 -22.30 18.13
CA PRO A 254 -1.76 -21.34 19.23
C PRO A 254 -0.31 -21.29 19.77
N PRO A 255 0.11 -20.14 20.37
CA PRO A 255 1.42 -20.01 20.98
C PRO A 255 1.63 -21.12 22.01
N GLY A 256 2.71 -21.90 21.88
CA GLY A 256 3.00 -23.08 22.71
C GLY A 256 2.97 -24.40 21.94
N PHE A 257 2.41 -24.45 20.75
CA PHE A 257 2.55 -25.61 19.88
C PHE A 257 3.95 -25.60 19.25
N THR A 258 4.83 -26.51 19.74
CA THR A 258 6.15 -26.72 19.12
C THR A 258 5.94 -27.46 17.80
N ASP A 259 6.06 -26.74 16.70
CA ASP A 259 6.02 -27.29 15.35
C ASP A 259 7.04 -28.43 15.23
N PRO A 260 6.64 -29.65 14.81
CA PRO A 260 7.57 -30.75 14.61
C PRO A 260 8.78 -30.40 13.72
N TRP A 261 8.59 -29.50 12.75
CA TRP A 261 9.64 -28.99 11.87
C TRP A 261 10.71 -28.14 12.58
N GLN A 262 10.37 -27.49 13.69
CA GLN A 262 11.37 -26.73 14.48
C GLN A 262 12.29 -27.67 15.28
N ARG A 263 11.82 -28.86 15.66
CA ARG A 263 12.65 -29.86 16.34
C ARG A 263 13.71 -30.47 15.43
N GLU A 264 13.36 -30.73 14.16
CA GLU A 264 14.33 -31.29 13.20
C GLU A 264 15.41 -30.29 12.79
N GLN A 265 15.09 -29.01 12.67
CA GLN A 265 16.11 -27.99 12.33
C GLN A 265 17.05 -27.69 13.51
N SER A 266 16.54 -27.70 14.75
CA SER A 266 17.39 -27.53 15.94
C SER A 266 18.31 -28.73 16.16
N ALA A 267 17.91 -29.94 15.75
CA ALA A 267 18.72 -31.14 15.84
C ALA A 267 19.82 -31.24 14.77
N ARG A 268 19.71 -30.45 13.68
CA ARG A 268 20.73 -30.41 12.60
C ARG A 268 21.81 -29.33 12.81
N LEU A 269 21.64 -28.47 13.83
CA LEU A 269 22.57 -27.38 14.17
C LEU A 269 23.41 -27.68 15.43
N LEU A 270 23.24 -28.85 16.04
CA LEU A 270 24.07 -29.43 17.08
C LEU A 270 24.89 -30.60 16.51
#